data_f018e561d0359f199a3b108e56bcc727
#
_entry.id   f018e561d0359f199a3b108e56bcc727
#
_cell.length_a   1.000
_cell.length_b   1.000
_cell.length_c   1.000
_cell.angle_alpha   90.00
_cell.angle_beta   90.00
_cell.angle_gamma   90.00
#
_symmetry.space_group_name_H-M   'P 1'
#
loop_
_entity.id
_entity.type
_entity.pdbx_description
1 polymer ?
#
loop_
_entity_poly.entity_id
_entity_poly.type
_entity_poly.pdbx_seq_one_letter_code
_entity_poly.pdbx_strand_id
1 'polypeptide(L)'
;TLDRSSAASDVYKRQYLQRVKALADRIEPLWVSDHLCWTGPGPEQLHDLYPLPYTDESARHVIAQIRHAQDVLGRRLVLENVSSYVRYRQDSASEWQFLAHIAEEADCLLLVDVNNIYVSSVNHGFDPLTYLQALPAHRVQQIHLAGHSDNGDHIIDTHDHPVAQPVWDLYAQACQRFGAVAAMIERDDHIPPLADLLDELATARRIAAETLASPEPATAAVMPLAPAVDPLPLAAVQRHFADQVLAGALPQATPDDPVTGRLPIYHHAYRARLADVLADTYAKTFLYMGSDSFDVHARAFAVAHPPQTRSLNRYGEGLVEALRVQYPDNPELHELAQLDWDLRTRFDSADVTTLETAAAQASDTWTTRPGVLHPSALLRTITTNVVGVWNAIHTDDDVPEAVALSAPATLLVWRKGHQPHFRTLDAAEAAWVQALHAGASVHDACAALLGSGLWQGDPTVLGGWLAQLLDDGLVQADGAVEASRGAGPC
;
A
#
# COMPACT_ATOMS: atom_id res chain seq x y z
N THR A 1 21.69 24.47 -6.05
CA THR A 1 21.22 23.37 -5.17
C THR A 1 19.86 22.82 -5.57
N LEU A 2 19.00 23.59 -6.25
CA LEU A 2 17.71 23.16 -6.79
C LEU A 2 17.82 22.15 -7.95
N ASP A 3 18.89 22.27 -8.72
CA ASP A 3 19.11 21.48 -9.95
C ASP A 3 19.46 19.98 -9.66
N ARG A 4 20.09 19.71 -8.52
CA ARG A 4 20.44 18.31 -8.16
C ARG A 4 19.27 17.50 -7.59
N SER A 5 18.30 18.16 -6.97
CA SER A 5 17.11 17.44 -6.43
C SER A 5 16.12 17.07 -7.56
N SER A 6 15.98 17.91 -8.59
CA SER A 6 15.14 17.61 -9.76
C SER A 6 15.73 16.45 -10.58
N ALA A 7 17.03 16.48 -10.87
CA ALA A 7 17.69 15.42 -11.62
C ALA A 7 17.64 14.06 -10.91
N ALA A 8 17.82 14.01 -9.58
CA ALA A 8 17.69 12.79 -8.79
C ALA A 8 16.25 12.26 -8.80
N SER A 9 15.26 13.14 -8.68
CA SER A 9 13.84 12.78 -8.79
C SER A 9 13.49 12.19 -10.16
N ASP A 10 14.01 12.79 -11.25
CA ASP A 10 13.74 12.32 -12.62
C ASP A 10 14.41 10.96 -12.91
N VAL A 11 15.62 10.73 -12.38
CA VAL A 11 16.29 9.42 -12.47
C VAL A 11 15.48 8.36 -11.72
N TYR A 12 14.98 8.68 -10.52
CA TYR A 12 14.18 7.76 -9.72
C TYR A 12 12.83 7.41 -10.40
N LYS A 13 12.14 8.42 -10.93
CA LYS A 13 10.90 8.22 -11.70
C LYS A 13 11.13 7.33 -12.93
N ARG A 14 12.23 7.55 -13.65
CA ARG A 14 12.58 6.72 -14.81
C ARG A 14 12.88 5.29 -14.43
N GLN A 15 13.59 5.04 -13.34
CA GLN A 15 13.85 3.69 -12.84
C GLN A 15 12.55 2.98 -12.44
N TYR A 16 11.63 3.67 -11.79
CA TYR A 16 10.31 3.14 -11.46
C TYR A 16 9.54 2.75 -12.72
N LEU A 17 9.42 3.64 -13.71
CA LEU A 17 8.76 3.34 -14.99
C LEU A 17 9.41 2.17 -15.75
N GLN A 18 10.73 2.01 -15.66
CA GLN A 18 11.41 0.85 -16.24
C GLN A 18 11.03 -0.47 -15.57
N ARG A 19 10.82 -0.46 -14.24
CA ARG A 19 10.31 -1.64 -13.51
C ARG A 19 8.87 -1.95 -13.89
N VAL A 20 8.01 -0.93 -14.01
CA VAL A 20 6.63 -1.09 -14.50
C VAL A 20 6.63 -1.66 -15.92
N LYS A 21 7.51 -1.15 -16.80
CA LYS A 21 7.68 -1.70 -18.16
C LYS A 21 8.09 -3.17 -18.13
N ALA A 22 9.09 -3.53 -17.36
CA ALA A 22 9.54 -4.92 -17.26
C ALA A 22 8.43 -5.86 -16.76
N LEU A 23 7.59 -5.38 -15.82
CA LEU A 23 6.41 -6.12 -15.38
C LEU A 23 5.36 -6.23 -16.50
N ALA A 24 5.05 -5.13 -17.17
CA ALA A 24 4.10 -5.11 -18.27
C ALA A 24 4.56 -6.01 -19.44
N ASP A 25 5.85 -6.01 -19.79
CA ASP A 25 6.42 -6.89 -20.83
C ASP A 25 6.31 -8.38 -20.46
N ARG A 26 6.30 -8.70 -19.16
CA ARG A 26 6.19 -10.07 -18.63
C ARG A 26 4.75 -10.57 -18.54
N ILE A 27 3.81 -9.68 -18.16
CA ILE A 27 2.38 -10.00 -17.99
C ILE A 27 1.63 -9.87 -19.32
N GLU A 28 2.11 -9.00 -20.23
CA GLU A 28 1.47 -8.64 -21.50
C GLU A 28 0.01 -8.16 -21.31
N PRO A 29 -0.26 -7.17 -20.42
CA PRO A 29 -1.60 -6.68 -20.19
C PRO A 29 -2.15 -5.97 -21.44
N LEU A 30 -3.47 -5.98 -21.61
CA LEU A 30 -4.12 -5.27 -22.72
C LEU A 30 -3.88 -3.75 -22.63
N TRP A 31 -3.90 -3.19 -21.42
CA TRP A 31 -3.58 -1.79 -21.13
C TRP A 31 -2.93 -1.64 -19.75
N VAL A 32 -2.35 -0.48 -19.51
CA VAL A 32 -1.83 -0.03 -18.22
C VAL A 32 -2.53 1.27 -17.89
N SER A 33 -3.14 1.37 -16.71
CA SER A 33 -3.87 2.55 -16.25
C SER A 33 -3.19 3.20 -15.05
N ASP A 34 -3.50 4.49 -14.85
CA ASP A 34 -3.13 5.27 -13.68
C ASP A 34 -4.17 6.37 -13.43
N HIS A 35 -4.26 6.89 -12.20
CA HIS A 35 -5.23 7.90 -11.82
C HIS A 35 -4.78 9.33 -12.18
N LEU A 36 -5.74 10.19 -12.52
CA LEU A 36 -5.52 11.62 -12.71
C LEU A 36 -5.49 12.34 -11.36
N CYS A 37 -4.41 12.19 -10.62
CA CYS A 37 -4.26 12.74 -9.28
C CYS A 37 -2.83 13.18 -8.99
N TRP A 38 -2.63 13.73 -7.81
CA TRP A 38 -1.31 13.89 -7.22
C TRP A 38 -1.30 13.30 -5.80
N THR A 39 -0.13 12.86 -5.31
CA THR A 39 0.01 12.10 -4.06
C THR A 39 0.96 12.75 -3.05
N GLY A 40 1.61 13.86 -3.42
CA GLY A 40 2.51 14.58 -2.54
C GLY A 40 3.30 15.65 -3.31
N PRO A 41 3.56 16.84 -2.71
CA PRO A 41 4.23 17.96 -3.36
C PRO A 41 5.76 17.90 -3.30
N GLY A 42 6.33 16.84 -2.74
CA GLY A 42 7.78 16.73 -2.51
C GLY A 42 8.18 15.35 -1.99
N PRO A 43 9.08 15.27 -1.01
CA PRO A 43 9.46 14.00 -0.40
C PRO A 43 8.33 13.39 0.44
N GLU A 44 7.45 14.23 1.00
CA GLU A 44 6.30 13.79 1.77
C GLU A 44 5.31 13.06 0.86
N GLN A 45 4.84 11.90 1.30
CA GLN A 45 3.83 11.09 0.62
C GLN A 45 2.54 11.12 1.43
N LEU A 46 1.46 11.54 0.80
CA LEU A 46 0.16 11.68 1.46
C LEU A 46 -0.73 10.45 1.31
N HIS A 47 -0.33 9.51 0.45
CA HIS A 47 -0.98 8.21 0.22
C HIS A 47 -2.48 8.30 -0.04
N ASP A 48 -2.88 9.31 -0.81
CA ASP A 48 -4.26 9.50 -1.26
C ASP A 48 -4.30 10.05 -2.68
N LEU A 49 -5.47 10.01 -3.31
CA LEU A 49 -5.73 10.51 -4.65
C LEU A 49 -6.25 11.95 -4.54
N TYR A 50 -5.35 12.94 -4.57
CA TYR A 50 -5.74 14.34 -4.46
C TYR A 50 -6.09 14.92 -5.83
N PRO A 51 -7.19 15.70 -5.93
CA PRO A 51 -7.56 16.34 -7.19
C PRO A 51 -6.52 17.39 -7.60
N LEU A 52 -6.30 17.51 -8.89
CA LEU A 52 -5.47 18.56 -9.46
C LEU A 52 -6.27 19.89 -9.55
N PRO A 53 -5.63 21.05 -9.41
CA PRO A 53 -6.25 22.29 -9.87
C PRO A 53 -6.37 22.27 -11.40
N TYR A 54 -7.59 22.51 -11.92
CA TYR A 54 -7.91 22.40 -13.36
C TYR A 54 -7.48 23.66 -14.10
N THR A 55 -6.16 23.83 -14.23
CA THR A 55 -5.50 24.98 -14.87
C THR A 55 -4.66 24.57 -16.07
N ASP A 56 -4.33 25.53 -16.94
CA ASP A 56 -3.43 25.31 -18.07
C ASP A 56 -2.01 24.86 -17.63
N GLU A 57 -1.49 25.36 -16.49
CA GLU A 57 -0.22 24.91 -15.94
C GLU A 57 -0.24 23.45 -15.54
N SER A 58 -1.32 23.03 -14.79
CA SER A 58 -1.52 21.63 -14.40
C SER A 58 -1.66 20.73 -15.62
N ALA A 59 -2.44 21.14 -16.62
CA ALA A 59 -2.63 20.36 -17.86
C ALA A 59 -1.29 20.15 -18.57
N ARG A 60 -0.50 21.20 -18.79
CA ARG A 60 0.83 21.09 -19.44
C ARG A 60 1.77 20.16 -18.66
N HIS A 61 1.74 20.24 -17.32
CA HIS A 61 2.54 19.37 -16.48
C HIS A 61 2.11 17.90 -16.63
N VAL A 62 0.82 17.61 -16.51
CA VAL A 62 0.28 16.23 -16.61
C VAL A 62 0.51 15.66 -18.00
N ILE A 63 0.25 16.42 -19.07
CA ILE A 63 0.51 16.00 -20.45
C ILE A 63 1.99 15.61 -20.65
N ALA A 64 2.91 16.40 -20.10
CA ALA A 64 4.34 16.07 -20.18
C ALA A 64 4.69 14.77 -19.44
N GLN A 65 4.09 14.52 -18.25
CA GLN A 65 4.31 13.29 -17.50
C GLN A 65 3.71 12.07 -18.23
N ILE A 66 2.50 12.18 -18.77
CA ILE A 66 1.87 11.10 -19.54
C ILE A 66 2.71 10.75 -20.77
N ARG A 67 3.12 11.74 -21.55
CA ARG A 67 3.98 11.52 -22.74
C ARG A 67 5.28 10.82 -22.34
N HIS A 68 5.93 11.27 -21.26
CA HIS A 68 7.13 10.62 -20.74
C HIS A 68 6.90 9.15 -20.33
N ALA A 69 5.79 8.89 -19.62
CA ALA A 69 5.43 7.53 -19.22
C ALA A 69 5.17 6.63 -20.45
N GLN A 70 4.42 7.13 -21.44
CA GLN A 70 4.12 6.42 -22.68
C GLN A 70 5.40 6.13 -23.49
N ASP A 71 6.35 7.05 -23.55
CA ASP A 71 7.65 6.88 -24.22
C ASP A 71 8.46 5.76 -23.55
N VAL A 72 8.47 5.68 -22.21
CA VAL A 72 9.19 4.63 -21.49
C VAL A 72 8.49 3.29 -21.62
N LEU A 73 7.15 3.25 -21.46
CA LEU A 73 6.36 2.03 -21.50
C LEU A 73 6.22 1.47 -22.92
N GLY A 74 6.34 2.32 -23.96
CA GLY A 74 6.16 1.96 -25.36
C GLY A 74 4.69 1.66 -25.72
N ARG A 75 3.73 2.22 -24.95
CA ARG A 75 2.28 2.06 -25.14
C ARG A 75 1.51 3.27 -24.61
N ARG A 76 0.29 3.44 -25.10
CA ARG A 76 -0.64 4.42 -24.53
C ARG A 76 -0.99 4.05 -23.10
N LEU A 77 -1.01 5.07 -22.24
CA LEU A 77 -1.56 4.99 -20.89
C LEU A 77 -3.08 5.14 -20.94
N VAL A 78 -3.77 4.50 -20.02
CA VAL A 78 -5.20 4.70 -19.78
C VAL A 78 -5.35 5.51 -18.50
N LEU A 79 -5.93 6.70 -18.59
CA LEU A 79 -6.03 7.64 -17.47
C LEU A 79 -7.41 7.59 -16.85
N GLU A 80 -7.48 7.43 -15.53
CA GLU A 80 -8.72 7.34 -14.77
C GLU A 80 -9.08 8.65 -14.10
N ASN A 81 -10.37 9.04 -14.18
CA ASN A 81 -10.92 10.13 -13.38
C ASN A 81 -11.10 9.72 -11.93
N VAL A 82 -10.73 10.61 -11.00
CA VAL A 82 -10.86 10.38 -9.55
C VAL A 82 -12.07 11.11 -8.99
N SER A 83 -12.62 10.64 -7.86
CA SER A 83 -13.58 11.39 -7.08
C SER A 83 -12.91 12.59 -6.39
N SER A 84 -13.69 13.65 -6.15
CA SER A 84 -13.17 14.85 -5.47
C SER A 84 -14.16 15.46 -4.49
N TYR A 85 -13.62 16.07 -3.43
CA TYR A 85 -14.40 16.71 -2.36
C TYR A 85 -14.16 18.21 -2.30
N VAL A 86 -13.08 18.72 -2.90
CA VAL A 86 -12.74 20.14 -2.94
C VAL A 86 -12.57 20.63 -4.39
N ARG A 87 -12.71 21.94 -4.57
CA ARG A 87 -12.36 22.67 -5.81
C ARG A 87 -11.32 23.72 -5.48
N TYR A 88 -10.42 23.97 -6.41
CA TYR A 88 -9.44 25.03 -6.24
C TYR A 88 -9.98 26.37 -6.78
N ARG A 89 -9.63 27.45 -6.10
CA ARG A 89 -9.99 28.82 -6.55
C ARG A 89 -9.35 29.18 -7.90
N GLN A 90 -8.28 28.48 -8.24
CA GLN A 90 -7.52 28.64 -9.49
C GLN A 90 -8.16 27.89 -10.66
N ASP A 91 -9.16 27.03 -10.42
CA ASP A 91 -9.80 26.28 -11.50
C ASP A 91 -10.34 27.21 -12.58
N SER A 92 -9.84 27.04 -13.81
CA SER A 92 -10.26 27.78 -14.99
C SER A 92 -11.09 26.94 -15.96
N ALA A 93 -11.27 25.64 -15.64
CA ALA A 93 -12.05 24.69 -16.39
C ALA A 93 -12.80 23.75 -15.46
N SER A 94 -13.81 23.05 -15.99
CA SER A 94 -14.40 21.91 -15.32
C SER A 94 -13.48 20.69 -15.43
N GLU A 95 -13.67 19.70 -14.54
CA GLU A 95 -12.91 18.45 -14.55
C GLU A 95 -13.00 17.73 -15.91
N TRP A 96 -14.21 17.63 -16.47
CA TRP A 96 -14.41 16.95 -17.75
C TRP A 96 -13.76 17.66 -18.94
N GLN A 97 -13.69 19.01 -18.91
CA GLN A 97 -12.94 19.77 -19.92
C GLN A 97 -11.44 19.55 -19.79
N PHE A 98 -10.95 19.52 -18.56
CA PHE A 98 -9.55 19.28 -18.24
C PHE A 98 -9.12 17.86 -18.67
N LEU A 99 -9.91 16.84 -18.31
CA LEU A 99 -9.64 15.44 -18.67
C LEU A 99 -9.69 15.23 -20.19
N ALA A 100 -10.71 15.77 -20.87
CA ALA A 100 -10.85 15.67 -22.32
C ALA A 100 -9.65 16.34 -23.04
N HIS A 101 -9.24 17.53 -22.58
CA HIS A 101 -8.08 18.23 -23.13
C HIS A 101 -6.78 17.43 -22.96
N ILE A 102 -6.54 16.86 -21.77
CA ILE A 102 -5.37 16.01 -21.52
C ILE A 102 -5.39 14.77 -22.41
N ALA A 103 -6.51 14.09 -22.53
CA ALA A 103 -6.62 12.87 -23.34
C ALA A 103 -6.27 13.10 -24.80
N GLU A 104 -6.71 14.23 -25.38
CA GLU A 104 -6.39 14.57 -26.77
C GLU A 104 -4.93 15.02 -26.92
N GLU A 105 -4.44 15.92 -26.07
CA GLU A 105 -3.10 16.47 -26.19
C GLU A 105 -2.00 15.46 -25.86
N ALA A 106 -2.22 14.58 -24.88
CA ALA A 106 -1.25 13.55 -24.52
C ALA A 106 -1.33 12.30 -25.38
N ASP A 107 -2.36 12.19 -26.25
CA ASP A 107 -2.70 10.97 -26.99
C ASP A 107 -2.82 9.74 -26.11
N CYS A 108 -3.44 9.90 -24.92
CA CYS A 108 -3.75 8.82 -24.01
C CYS A 108 -5.22 8.34 -24.14
N LEU A 109 -5.53 7.20 -23.53
CA LEU A 109 -6.88 6.66 -23.44
C LEU A 109 -7.49 6.99 -22.07
N LEU A 110 -8.78 6.74 -21.91
CA LEU A 110 -9.50 6.99 -20.67
C LEU A 110 -10.07 5.69 -20.09
N LEU A 111 -9.93 5.53 -18.79
CA LEU A 111 -10.76 4.72 -17.95
C LEU A 111 -11.77 5.66 -17.29
N VAL A 112 -13.05 5.41 -17.53
CA VAL A 112 -14.14 6.23 -16.98
C VAL A 112 -14.74 5.50 -15.79
N ASP A 113 -14.43 5.96 -14.58
CA ASP A 113 -15.13 5.50 -13.40
C ASP A 113 -16.43 6.31 -13.26
N VAL A 114 -17.55 5.58 -13.38
CA VAL A 114 -18.92 6.17 -13.36
C VAL A 114 -19.33 6.50 -11.92
N ASN A 115 -18.86 5.73 -10.92
CA ASN A 115 -19.10 6.04 -9.52
C ASN A 115 -18.39 7.34 -9.13
N ASN A 116 -17.13 7.54 -9.55
CA ASN A 116 -16.37 8.77 -9.31
C ASN A 116 -17.04 10.01 -9.92
N ILE A 117 -17.61 9.87 -11.12
CA ILE A 117 -18.43 10.95 -11.72
C ILE A 117 -19.65 11.23 -10.85
N TYR A 118 -20.37 10.18 -10.42
CA TYR A 118 -21.55 10.34 -9.58
C TYR A 118 -21.20 10.99 -8.23
N VAL A 119 -20.18 10.49 -7.54
CA VAL A 119 -19.67 11.03 -6.26
C VAL A 119 -19.32 12.52 -6.41
N SER A 120 -18.53 12.86 -7.42
CA SER A 120 -18.14 14.24 -7.70
C SER A 120 -19.36 15.11 -8.03
N SER A 121 -20.35 14.57 -8.77
CA SER A 121 -21.57 15.32 -9.15
C SER A 121 -22.40 15.69 -7.94
N VAL A 122 -22.59 14.78 -7.00
CA VAL A 122 -23.32 15.04 -5.74
C VAL A 122 -22.54 16.05 -4.88
N ASN A 123 -21.25 15.84 -4.72
CA ASN A 123 -20.41 16.68 -3.87
C ASN A 123 -20.25 18.11 -4.40
N HIS A 124 -20.24 18.31 -5.70
CA HIS A 124 -20.01 19.62 -6.33
C HIS A 124 -21.26 20.24 -6.97
N GLY A 125 -22.40 19.52 -7.01
CA GLY A 125 -23.67 20.03 -7.49
C GLY A 125 -23.70 20.26 -9.00
N PHE A 126 -23.14 19.35 -9.80
CA PHE A 126 -23.23 19.40 -11.27
C PHE A 126 -24.01 18.20 -11.83
N ASP A 127 -24.49 18.33 -13.06
CA ASP A 127 -25.15 17.23 -13.77
C ASP A 127 -24.12 16.23 -14.31
N PRO A 128 -24.12 14.95 -13.85
CA PRO A 128 -23.17 13.93 -14.31
C PRO A 128 -23.28 13.61 -15.80
N LEU A 129 -24.41 13.86 -16.44
CA LEU A 129 -24.56 13.70 -17.89
C LEU A 129 -23.71 14.70 -18.67
N THR A 130 -23.57 15.92 -18.16
CA THR A 130 -22.69 16.93 -18.75
C THR A 130 -21.24 16.44 -18.79
N TYR A 131 -20.81 15.72 -17.74
CA TYR A 131 -19.48 15.12 -17.68
C TYR A 131 -19.32 14.06 -18.78
N LEU A 132 -20.22 13.07 -18.83
CA LEU A 132 -20.16 11.99 -19.82
C LEU A 132 -20.17 12.51 -21.27
N GLN A 133 -21.01 13.53 -21.54
CA GLN A 133 -21.15 14.11 -22.88
C GLN A 133 -19.90 14.84 -23.35
N ALA A 134 -19.13 15.42 -22.44
CA ALA A 134 -17.90 16.15 -22.76
C ALA A 134 -16.70 15.25 -23.06
N LEU A 135 -16.70 14.00 -22.61
CA LEU A 135 -15.59 13.10 -22.86
C LEU A 135 -15.51 12.64 -24.33
N PRO A 136 -14.29 12.54 -24.91
CA PRO A 136 -14.09 12.03 -26.27
C PRO A 136 -14.31 10.51 -26.31
N ALA A 137 -15.46 10.08 -26.84
CA ALA A 137 -15.88 8.68 -26.84
C ALA A 137 -14.85 7.72 -27.44
N HIS A 138 -14.10 8.15 -28.46
CA HIS A 138 -13.07 7.34 -29.11
C HIS A 138 -11.81 7.09 -28.25
N ARG A 139 -11.69 7.78 -27.09
CA ARG A 139 -10.60 7.61 -26.14
C ARG A 139 -10.97 6.69 -24.96
N VAL A 140 -12.26 6.39 -24.78
CA VAL A 140 -12.71 5.57 -23.64
C VAL A 140 -12.39 4.11 -23.90
N GLN A 141 -11.54 3.53 -23.07
CA GLN A 141 -11.03 2.15 -23.18
C GLN A 141 -11.71 1.21 -22.19
N GLN A 142 -12.06 1.71 -20.99
CA GLN A 142 -12.64 0.93 -19.91
C GLN A 142 -13.61 1.79 -19.10
N ILE A 143 -14.58 1.13 -18.45
CA ILE A 143 -15.51 1.73 -17.49
C ILE A 143 -15.37 0.98 -16.17
N HIS A 144 -15.22 1.71 -15.05
CA HIS A 144 -15.38 1.17 -13.71
C HIS A 144 -16.73 1.50 -13.12
N LEU A 145 -17.24 0.58 -12.29
CA LEU A 145 -18.49 0.65 -11.56
C LEU A 145 -18.23 0.22 -10.12
N ALA A 146 -18.56 1.07 -9.17
CA ALA A 146 -18.35 0.83 -7.75
C ALA A 146 -19.50 1.35 -6.91
N GLY A 147 -19.49 1.05 -5.62
CA GLY A 147 -20.35 1.64 -4.61
C GLY A 147 -19.64 2.76 -3.85
N HIS A 148 -20.41 3.52 -3.07
CA HIS A 148 -19.94 4.65 -2.28
C HIS A 148 -20.67 4.71 -0.93
N SER A 149 -20.09 5.42 0.05
CA SER A 149 -20.72 5.70 1.34
C SER A 149 -21.42 7.05 1.33
N ASP A 150 -22.66 7.09 1.84
CA ASP A 150 -23.45 8.33 1.98
C ASP A 150 -23.42 8.82 3.43
N ASN A 151 -22.84 10.01 3.67
CA ASN A 151 -22.74 10.67 4.96
C ASN A 151 -23.79 11.79 5.14
N GLY A 152 -24.75 11.90 4.23
CA GLY A 152 -25.85 12.84 4.27
C GLY A 152 -25.55 14.20 3.65
N ASP A 153 -24.49 14.89 4.02
CA ASP A 153 -24.05 16.16 3.46
C ASP A 153 -22.98 16.01 2.35
N HIS A 154 -22.39 14.84 2.26
CA HIS A 154 -21.44 14.45 1.21
C HIS A 154 -21.41 12.93 1.06
N ILE A 155 -20.94 12.46 -0.08
CA ILE A 155 -20.71 11.04 -0.32
C ILE A 155 -19.24 10.77 -0.58
N ILE A 156 -18.76 9.60 -0.12
CA ILE A 156 -17.35 9.20 -0.21
C ILE A 156 -17.23 7.96 -1.09
N ASP A 157 -16.29 8.01 -1.99
CA ASP A 157 -15.89 6.95 -2.89
C ASP A 157 -15.10 5.88 -2.13
N THR A 158 -15.82 4.91 -1.58
CA THR A 158 -15.24 3.89 -0.70
C THR A 158 -15.04 2.54 -1.38
N HIS A 159 -15.74 2.27 -2.48
CA HIS A 159 -15.73 0.99 -3.20
C HIS A 159 -15.99 -0.24 -2.31
N ASP A 160 -16.70 -0.06 -1.20
CA ASP A 160 -17.00 -1.08 -0.19
C ASP A 160 -18.48 -1.52 -0.16
N HIS A 161 -19.32 -0.87 -0.98
CA HIS A 161 -20.75 -1.14 -1.10
C HIS A 161 -21.12 -1.67 -2.49
N PRO A 162 -22.29 -2.32 -2.62
CA PRO A 162 -22.86 -2.62 -3.94
C PRO A 162 -23.04 -1.37 -4.80
N VAL A 163 -22.99 -1.52 -6.12
CA VAL A 163 -23.22 -0.44 -7.07
C VAL A 163 -24.61 0.14 -6.86
N ALA A 164 -24.70 1.44 -6.58
CA ALA A 164 -25.94 2.12 -6.30
C ALA A 164 -26.81 2.33 -7.57
N GLN A 165 -28.15 2.38 -7.43
CA GLN A 165 -29.04 2.54 -8.57
C GLN A 165 -28.73 3.79 -9.44
N PRO A 166 -28.42 4.97 -8.87
CA PRO A 166 -28.04 6.13 -9.70
C PRO A 166 -26.78 5.91 -10.53
N VAL A 167 -25.84 5.09 -10.05
CA VAL A 167 -24.61 4.71 -10.78
C VAL A 167 -24.97 3.78 -11.94
N TRP A 168 -25.90 2.81 -11.74
CA TRP A 168 -26.43 1.98 -12.82
C TRP A 168 -27.14 2.79 -13.90
N ASP A 169 -27.94 3.79 -13.50
CA ASP A 169 -28.64 4.67 -14.43
C ASP A 169 -27.65 5.51 -15.26
N LEU A 170 -26.57 5.99 -14.61
CA LEU A 170 -25.51 6.74 -15.28
C LEU A 170 -24.66 5.81 -16.20
N TYR A 171 -24.45 4.55 -15.80
CA TYR A 171 -23.78 3.55 -16.64
C TYR A 171 -24.57 3.27 -17.95
N ALA A 172 -25.89 3.21 -17.88
CA ALA A 172 -26.70 3.10 -19.08
C ALA A 172 -26.46 4.27 -20.06
N GLN A 173 -26.33 5.50 -19.53
CA GLN A 173 -25.99 6.68 -20.35
C GLN A 173 -24.55 6.60 -20.88
N ALA A 174 -23.61 6.07 -20.08
CA ALA A 174 -22.25 5.83 -20.52
C ALA A 174 -22.19 4.81 -21.67
N CYS A 175 -22.95 3.73 -21.61
CA CYS A 175 -23.08 2.75 -22.70
C CYS A 175 -23.64 3.39 -23.98
N GLN A 176 -24.66 4.25 -23.89
CA GLN A 176 -25.18 4.99 -25.05
C GLN A 176 -24.12 5.88 -25.68
N ARG A 177 -23.35 6.57 -24.83
CA ARG A 177 -22.36 7.56 -25.25
C ARG A 177 -21.10 6.95 -25.82
N PHE A 178 -20.55 5.90 -25.18
CA PHE A 178 -19.25 5.34 -25.49
C PHE A 178 -19.32 4.05 -26.33
N GLY A 179 -20.49 3.43 -26.42
CA GLY A 179 -20.65 2.18 -27.13
C GLY A 179 -20.17 0.95 -26.34
N ALA A 180 -19.75 -0.08 -27.04
CA ALA A 180 -19.30 -1.36 -26.47
C ALA A 180 -17.89 -1.21 -25.88
N VAL A 181 -17.79 -0.75 -24.63
CA VAL A 181 -16.56 -0.60 -23.86
C VAL A 181 -16.52 -1.66 -22.76
N ALA A 182 -15.33 -2.18 -22.45
CA ALA A 182 -15.15 -3.11 -21.33
C ALA A 182 -15.55 -2.45 -20.00
N ALA A 183 -16.36 -3.14 -19.18
CA ALA A 183 -16.73 -2.68 -17.85
C ALA A 183 -16.23 -3.64 -16.78
N MET A 184 -15.86 -3.11 -15.63
CA MET A 184 -15.43 -3.84 -14.44
C MET A 184 -16.19 -3.36 -13.21
N ILE A 185 -16.58 -4.30 -12.34
CA ILE A 185 -17.03 -3.98 -10.99
C ILE A 185 -15.79 -3.89 -10.10
N GLU A 186 -15.61 -2.77 -9.43
CA GLU A 186 -14.51 -2.54 -8.50
C GLU A 186 -15.01 -2.64 -7.05
N ARG A 187 -14.28 -3.39 -6.25
CA ARG A 187 -14.58 -3.57 -4.84
C ARG A 187 -13.25 -3.64 -4.06
N ASP A 188 -12.96 -2.60 -3.26
CA ASP A 188 -11.67 -2.43 -2.58
C ASP A 188 -11.71 -2.93 -1.14
N ASP A 189 -12.88 -2.89 -0.50
CA ASP A 189 -13.09 -3.36 0.86
C ASP A 189 -14.43 -4.08 0.99
N HIS A 190 -14.68 -4.73 2.14
CA HIS A 190 -15.89 -5.51 2.40
C HIS A 190 -16.22 -6.45 1.22
N ILE A 191 -15.20 -7.16 0.71
CA ILE A 191 -15.31 -8.03 -0.47
C ILE A 191 -16.41 -9.07 -0.22
N PRO A 192 -17.52 -9.04 -0.98
CA PRO A 192 -18.62 -9.98 -0.79
C PRO A 192 -18.30 -11.35 -1.38
N PRO A 193 -19.15 -12.38 -1.15
CA PRO A 193 -19.05 -13.64 -1.85
C PRO A 193 -19.01 -13.45 -3.37
N LEU A 194 -18.24 -14.28 -4.07
CA LEU A 194 -18.08 -14.18 -5.54
C LEU A 194 -19.43 -14.18 -6.30
N ALA A 195 -20.44 -14.88 -5.77
CA ALA A 195 -21.78 -14.94 -6.38
C ALA A 195 -22.40 -13.54 -6.51
N ASP A 196 -22.27 -12.71 -5.48
CA ASP A 196 -22.82 -11.36 -5.45
C ASP A 196 -22.12 -10.44 -6.49
N LEU A 197 -20.79 -10.56 -6.63
CA LEU A 197 -20.04 -9.86 -7.68
C LEU A 197 -20.43 -10.31 -9.10
N LEU A 198 -20.73 -11.60 -9.27
CA LEU A 198 -21.19 -12.13 -10.55
C LEU A 198 -22.60 -11.63 -10.89
N ASP A 199 -23.48 -11.42 -9.91
CA ASP A 199 -24.81 -10.84 -10.09
C ASP A 199 -24.74 -9.35 -10.47
N GLU A 200 -23.82 -8.58 -9.86
CA GLU A 200 -23.55 -7.20 -10.29
C GLU A 200 -23.00 -7.17 -11.72
N LEU A 201 -22.07 -8.06 -12.06
CA LEU A 201 -21.53 -8.18 -13.42
C LEU A 201 -22.62 -8.58 -14.44
N ALA A 202 -23.55 -9.49 -14.05
CA ALA A 202 -24.70 -9.84 -14.90
C ALA A 202 -25.62 -8.63 -15.12
N THR A 203 -25.82 -7.80 -14.10
CA THR A 203 -26.56 -6.55 -14.20
C THR A 203 -25.89 -5.58 -15.18
N ALA A 204 -24.58 -5.38 -15.09
CA ALA A 204 -23.82 -4.55 -16.02
C ALA A 204 -23.97 -5.05 -17.48
N ARG A 205 -23.83 -6.36 -17.69
CA ARG A 205 -23.99 -6.98 -19.02
C ARG A 205 -25.40 -6.79 -19.59
N ARG A 206 -26.44 -6.94 -18.75
CA ARG A 206 -27.81 -6.73 -19.17
C ARG A 206 -28.05 -5.27 -19.57
N ILE A 207 -27.62 -4.29 -18.74
CA ILE A 207 -27.76 -2.87 -19.05
C ILE A 207 -27.04 -2.52 -20.36
N ALA A 208 -25.81 -2.99 -20.54
CA ALA A 208 -25.06 -2.76 -21.77
C ALA A 208 -25.79 -3.35 -22.99
N ALA A 209 -26.29 -4.58 -22.91
CA ALA A 209 -26.99 -5.23 -24.03
C ALA A 209 -28.29 -4.51 -24.41
N GLU A 210 -29.08 -4.06 -23.43
CA GLU A 210 -30.32 -3.31 -23.63
C GLU A 210 -30.05 -1.92 -24.26
N THR A 211 -28.98 -1.27 -23.82
CA THR A 211 -28.65 0.10 -24.23
C THR A 211 -27.98 0.16 -25.59
N LEU A 212 -27.05 -0.75 -25.90
CA LEU A 212 -26.32 -0.80 -27.15
C LEU A 212 -27.21 -1.17 -28.36
N ALA A 213 -28.42 -1.65 -28.11
CA ALA A 213 -29.42 -1.88 -29.17
C ALA A 213 -29.92 -0.58 -29.83
N SER A 214 -29.67 0.60 -29.22
CA SER A 214 -30.11 1.92 -29.72
C SER A 214 -29.03 2.98 -29.53
N PRO A 215 -27.88 2.92 -30.23
CA PRO A 215 -26.79 3.86 -30.03
C PRO A 215 -27.12 5.25 -30.58
N GLU A 216 -26.83 6.30 -29.78
CA GLU A 216 -26.82 7.68 -30.25
C GLU A 216 -25.38 8.13 -30.56
N PRO A 217 -25.08 8.61 -31.76
CA PRO A 217 -23.77 9.17 -32.06
C PRO A 217 -23.69 10.63 -31.60
N ALA A 218 -22.76 10.92 -30.69
CA ALA A 218 -22.44 12.28 -30.32
C ALA A 218 -20.93 12.51 -30.33
N THR A 219 -20.50 13.50 -31.11
CA THR A 219 -19.13 14.04 -31.10
C THR A 219 -19.12 15.33 -30.29
N ALA A 220 -18.46 15.36 -29.14
CA ALA A 220 -18.15 16.60 -28.44
C ALA A 220 -16.85 17.18 -29.01
N ALA A 221 -16.83 18.48 -29.32
CA ALA A 221 -15.61 19.19 -29.64
C ALA A 221 -14.86 19.52 -28.34
N VAL A 222 -13.62 19.08 -28.25
CA VAL A 222 -12.75 19.42 -27.10
C VAL A 222 -12.32 20.88 -27.23
N MET A 223 -12.62 21.66 -26.19
CA MET A 223 -12.30 23.09 -26.15
C MET A 223 -10.91 23.31 -25.48
N PRO A 224 -10.12 24.26 -25.96
CA PRO A 224 -8.92 24.70 -25.25
C PRO A 224 -9.26 25.22 -23.84
N LEU A 225 -8.35 24.99 -22.89
CA LEU A 225 -8.52 25.49 -21.51
C LEU A 225 -8.36 27.02 -21.49
N ALA A 226 -9.20 27.68 -20.70
CA ALA A 226 -9.04 29.12 -20.46
C ALA A 226 -7.86 29.39 -19.52
N PRO A 227 -7.18 30.54 -19.65
CA PRO A 227 -6.15 30.94 -18.69
C PRO A 227 -6.72 31.08 -17.27
N ALA A 228 -5.92 30.72 -16.25
CA ALA A 228 -6.32 30.88 -14.85
C ALA A 228 -6.54 32.35 -14.49
N VAL A 229 -7.60 32.61 -13.72
CA VAL A 229 -7.98 33.98 -13.32
C VAL A 229 -7.06 34.55 -12.25
N ASP A 230 -6.49 33.68 -11.39
CA ASP A 230 -5.54 34.03 -10.31
C ASP A 230 -4.42 32.97 -10.29
N PRO A 231 -3.36 33.14 -11.09
CA PRO A 231 -2.36 32.11 -11.31
C PRO A 231 -1.38 32.04 -10.15
N LEU A 232 -1.67 31.18 -9.17
CA LEU A 232 -0.64 30.66 -8.26
C LEU A 232 0.07 29.49 -8.94
N PRO A 233 1.41 29.38 -8.79
CA PRO A 233 2.14 28.23 -9.30
C PRO A 233 1.57 26.90 -8.75
N LEU A 234 1.43 25.89 -9.60
CA LEU A 234 0.91 24.57 -9.22
C LEU A 234 1.59 24.03 -7.95
N ALA A 235 2.92 24.12 -7.86
CA ALA A 235 3.66 23.66 -6.69
C ALA A 235 3.28 24.41 -5.39
N ALA A 236 2.91 25.70 -5.49
CA ALA A 236 2.46 26.46 -4.32
C ALA A 236 1.06 26.03 -3.86
N VAL A 237 0.15 25.78 -4.81
CA VAL A 237 -1.21 25.28 -4.52
C VAL A 237 -1.13 23.92 -3.86
N GLN A 238 -0.37 22.99 -4.43
CA GLN A 238 -0.17 21.65 -3.87
C GLN A 238 0.50 21.68 -2.49
N ARG A 239 1.51 22.52 -2.30
CA ARG A 239 2.17 22.68 -0.99
C ARG A 239 1.19 23.19 0.06
N HIS A 240 0.44 24.24 -0.24
CA HIS A 240 -0.53 24.79 0.69
C HIS A 240 -1.61 23.77 1.09
N PHE A 241 -2.10 22.98 0.14
CA PHE A 241 -3.05 21.91 0.41
C PHE A 241 -2.43 20.82 1.32
N ALA A 242 -1.22 20.36 0.98
CA ALA A 242 -0.50 19.34 1.77
C ALA A 242 -0.24 19.82 3.21
N ASP A 243 0.18 21.07 3.39
CA ASP A 243 0.40 21.66 4.72
C ASP A 243 -0.88 21.62 5.58
N GLN A 244 -2.04 21.82 4.96
CA GLN A 244 -3.34 21.73 5.67
C GLN A 244 -3.73 20.29 5.99
N VAL A 245 -3.48 19.34 5.09
CA VAL A 245 -3.72 17.89 5.35
C VAL A 245 -2.82 17.39 6.47
N LEU A 246 -1.55 17.81 6.49
CA LEU A 246 -0.56 17.40 7.49
C LEU A 246 -0.71 18.15 8.83
N ALA A 247 -1.43 19.27 8.88
CA ALA A 247 -1.58 20.06 10.10
C ALA A 247 -2.11 19.22 11.25
N GLY A 248 -1.53 19.37 12.46
CA GLY A 248 -1.93 18.59 13.65
C GLY A 248 -3.37 18.82 14.11
N ALA A 249 -3.94 19.98 13.79
CA ALA A 249 -5.33 20.33 14.08
C ALA A 249 -6.13 20.46 12.78
N LEU A 250 -7.43 20.18 12.88
CA LEU A 250 -8.36 20.40 11.77
C LEU A 250 -8.26 21.85 11.26
N PRO A 251 -8.10 22.05 9.96
CA PRO A 251 -8.18 23.38 9.37
C PRO A 251 -9.53 24.03 9.69
N GLN A 252 -9.54 25.33 9.95
CA GLN A 252 -10.79 26.05 10.12
C GLN A 252 -11.56 26.03 8.80
N ALA A 253 -12.63 25.24 8.75
CA ALA A 253 -13.50 25.17 7.60
C ALA A 253 -14.32 26.46 7.49
N THR A 254 -14.31 27.08 6.31
CA THR A 254 -15.32 28.07 5.93
C THR A 254 -16.34 27.34 5.07
N PRO A 255 -17.58 27.06 5.54
CA PRO A 255 -18.50 26.14 4.87
C PRO A 255 -18.75 26.46 3.39
N ASP A 256 -18.75 27.74 3.04
CA ASP A 256 -18.98 28.20 1.67
C ASP A 256 -17.68 28.30 0.82
N ASP A 257 -16.52 27.99 1.39
CA ASP A 257 -15.27 28.00 0.63
C ASP A 257 -15.07 26.64 -0.06
N PRO A 258 -14.98 26.61 -1.39
CA PRO A 258 -14.86 25.37 -2.15
C PRO A 258 -13.57 24.58 -1.84
N VAL A 259 -12.56 25.23 -1.30
CA VAL A 259 -11.29 24.57 -0.89
C VAL A 259 -11.36 24.11 0.56
N THR A 260 -11.68 25.00 1.48
CA THR A 260 -11.57 24.71 2.93
C THR A 260 -12.80 24.05 3.51
N GLY A 261 -13.98 24.19 2.87
CA GLY A 261 -15.26 23.65 3.37
C GLY A 261 -15.25 22.13 3.59
N ARG A 262 -14.60 21.40 2.69
CA ARG A 262 -14.51 19.91 2.73
C ARG A 262 -13.09 19.39 2.88
N LEU A 263 -12.11 20.23 3.08
CA LEU A 263 -10.73 19.82 3.38
C LEU A 263 -10.63 18.89 4.60
N PRO A 264 -11.49 19.01 5.64
CA PRO A 264 -11.53 18.06 6.74
C PRO A 264 -11.69 16.60 6.32
N ILE A 265 -12.33 16.30 5.18
CA ILE A 265 -12.44 14.94 4.63
C ILE A 265 -11.04 14.37 4.35
N TYR A 266 -10.22 15.09 3.60
CA TYR A 266 -8.85 14.66 3.29
C TYR A 266 -7.94 14.61 4.53
N HIS A 267 -8.09 15.58 5.43
CA HIS A 267 -7.36 15.60 6.71
C HIS A 267 -7.69 14.38 7.57
N HIS A 268 -8.96 13.96 7.60
CA HIS A 268 -9.39 12.76 8.32
C HIS A 268 -8.93 11.49 7.58
N ALA A 269 -9.16 11.39 6.27
CA ALA A 269 -8.81 10.23 5.46
C ALA A 269 -7.32 9.89 5.53
N TYR A 270 -6.44 10.90 5.47
CA TYR A 270 -5.00 10.71 5.63
C TYR A 270 -4.64 9.99 6.94
N ARG A 271 -5.23 10.41 8.06
CA ARG A 271 -4.96 9.83 9.37
C ARG A 271 -5.60 8.46 9.57
N ALA A 272 -6.82 8.30 9.08
CA ALA A 272 -7.53 7.03 9.14
C ALA A 272 -6.75 5.96 8.38
N ARG A 273 -6.37 6.23 7.13
CA ARG A 273 -5.60 5.29 6.30
C ARG A 273 -4.27 4.89 6.94
N LEU A 274 -3.54 5.83 7.53
CA LEU A 274 -2.30 5.51 8.23
C LEU A 274 -2.53 4.72 9.51
N ALA A 275 -3.62 5.01 10.24
CA ALA A 275 -4.01 4.24 11.42
C ALA A 275 -4.41 2.80 11.04
N ASP A 276 -5.13 2.61 9.93
CA ASP A 276 -5.52 1.30 9.40
C ASP A 276 -4.28 0.47 9.01
N VAL A 277 -3.30 1.10 8.35
CA VAL A 277 -2.01 0.45 8.03
C VAL A 277 -1.27 0.01 9.30
N LEU A 278 -1.32 0.83 10.37
CA LEU A 278 -0.72 0.46 11.64
C LEU A 278 -1.50 -0.67 12.32
N ALA A 279 -2.83 -0.67 12.26
CA ALA A 279 -3.68 -1.74 12.78
C ALA A 279 -3.44 -3.07 12.06
N ASP A 280 -3.28 -3.06 10.73
CA ASP A 280 -2.90 -4.24 9.94
C ASP A 280 -1.49 -4.75 10.31
N THR A 281 -0.53 -3.84 10.41
CA THR A 281 0.86 -4.17 10.75
C THR A 281 1.00 -4.72 12.16
N TYR A 282 0.26 -4.18 13.12
CA TYR A 282 0.30 -4.50 14.54
C TYR A 282 -0.99 -5.20 15.00
N ALA A 283 -1.45 -6.17 14.22
CA ALA A 283 -2.79 -6.75 14.38
C ALA A 283 -3.05 -7.38 15.76
N LYS A 284 -2.07 -8.04 16.38
CA LYS A 284 -2.23 -8.61 17.72
C LYS A 284 -2.16 -7.55 18.81
N THR A 285 -1.31 -6.54 18.62
CA THR A 285 -1.23 -5.36 19.49
C THR A 285 -2.54 -4.57 19.46
N PHE A 286 -3.12 -4.37 18.28
CA PHE A 286 -4.44 -3.74 18.09
C PHE A 286 -5.53 -4.47 18.87
N LEU A 287 -5.60 -5.81 18.74
CA LEU A 287 -6.57 -6.61 19.47
C LEU A 287 -6.35 -6.61 20.98
N TYR A 288 -5.08 -6.61 21.42
CA TYR A 288 -4.72 -6.57 22.84
C TYR A 288 -5.06 -5.23 23.52
N MET A 289 -4.80 -4.11 22.85
CA MET A 289 -5.10 -2.77 23.36
C MET A 289 -6.58 -2.41 23.28
N GLY A 290 -7.32 -3.03 22.37
CA GLY A 290 -8.66 -2.63 21.94
C GLY A 290 -8.63 -1.47 20.93
N SER A 291 -9.63 -1.47 20.03
CA SER A 291 -9.72 -0.58 18.88
C SER A 291 -9.57 0.90 19.23
N ASP A 292 -10.33 1.37 20.22
CA ASP A 292 -10.37 2.80 20.57
C ASP A 292 -9.03 3.29 21.14
N SER A 293 -8.39 2.48 22.00
CA SER A 293 -7.09 2.81 22.58
C SER A 293 -6.00 2.81 21.50
N PHE A 294 -5.98 1.80 20.65
CA PHE A 294 -5.00 1.72 19.56
C PHE A 294 -5.14 2.87 18.55
N ASP A 295 -6.37 3.21 18.14
CA ASP A 295 -6.64 4.29 17.16
C ASP A 295 -6.10 5.64 17.65
N VAL A 296 -6.27 5.96 18.93
CA VAL A 296 -5.71 7.18 19.54
C VAL A 296 -4.19 7.24 19.35
N HIS A 297 -3.48 6.14 19.60
CA HIS A 297 -2.02 6.07 19.47
C HIS A 297 -1.57 6.08 18.02
N ALA A 298 -2.26 5.35 17.16
CA ALA A 298 -1.98 5.26 15.74
C ALA A 298 -2.12 6.63 15.05
N ARG A 299 -3.20 7.38 15.34
CA ARG A 299 -3.38 8.74 14.81
C ARG A 299 -2.36 9.73 15.35
N ALA A 300 -2.02 9.65 16.64
CA ALA A 300 -0.97 10.47 17.21
C ALA A 300 0.39 10.18 16.57
N PHE A 301 0.70 8.91 16.33
CA PHE A 301 1.90 8.48 15.61
C PHE A 301 1.92 9.00 14.17
N ALA A 302 0.80 8.92 13.45
CA ALA A 302 0.67 9.40 12.07
C ALA A 302 0.94 10.91 11.95
N VAL A 303 0.52 11.71 12.92
CA VAL A 303 0.82 13.14 12.96
C VAL A 303 2.30 13.41 13.22
N ALA A 304 2.93 12.65 14.14
CA ALA A 304 4.33 12.83 14.51
C ALA A 304 5.31 12.28 13.48
N HIS A 305 4.90 11.27 12.70
CA HIS A 305 5.75 10.52 11.77
C HIS A 305 5.09 10.39 10.39
N PRO A 306 5.00 11.48 9.61
CA PRO A 306 4.46 11.41 8.26
C PRO A 306 5.34 10.51 7.36
N PRO A 307 4.74 9.71 6.47
CA PRO A 307 5.47 8.84 5.56
C PRO A 307 6.46 9.59 4.69
N GLN A 308 7.68 9.07 4.58
CA GLN A 308 8.77 9.63 3.78
C GLN A 308 9.01 8.84 2.49
N THR A 309 8.29 7.75 2.28
CA THR A 309 8.42 6.86 1.12
C THR A 309 7.05 6.55 0.53
N ARG A 310 7.04 6.15 -0.74
CA ARG A 310 5.81 5.74 -1.44
C ARG A 310 5.29 4.38 -0.98
N SER A 311 6.11 3.58 -0.34
CA SER A 311 5.70 2.29 0.21
C SER A 311 5.38 2.42 1.69
N LEU A 312 4.23 1.92 2.10
CA LEU A 312 3.82 1.82 3.51
C LEU A 312 4.28 0.52 4.19
N ASN A 313 4.99 -0.37 3.48
CA ASN A 313 5.46 -1.64 4.05
C ASN A 313 6.29 -1.47 5.31
N ARG A 314 7.02 -0.36 5.42
CA ARG A 314 7.84 -0.04 6.59
C ARG A 314 7.29 1.12 7.42
N TYR A 315 6.05 1.51 7.15
CA TYR A 315 5.41 2.52 7.96
C TYR A 315 5.08 1.94 9.34
N GLY A 316 5.42 2.67 10.38
CA GLY A 316 5.22 2.24 11.77
C GLY A 316 6.47 1.72 12.50
N GLU A 317 7.66 1.67 11.86
CA GLU A 317 8.90 1.17 12.47
C GLU A 317 9.19 1.76 13.87
N GLY A 318 8.79 3.00 14.14
CA GLY A 318 8.96 3.68 15.44
C GLY A 318 7.85 3.44 16.47
N LEU A 319 6.74 2.75 16.10
CA LEU A 319 5.58 2.61 17.00
C LEU A 319 5.91 1.76 18.25
N VAL A 320 6.74 0.73 18.11
CA VAL A 320 7.21 -0.09 19.23
C VAL A 320 7.88 0.77 20.30
N GLU A 321 8.78 1.67 19.89
CA GLU A 321 9.47 2.56 20.81
C GLU A 321 8.53 3.60 21.42
N ALA A 322 7.59 4.12 20.64
CA ALA A 322 6.55 5.03 21.14
C ALA A 322 5.70 4.38 22.24
N LEU A 323 5.27 3.12 22.05
CA LEU A 323 4.53 2.34 23.03
C LEU A 323 5.39 2.05 24.27
N ARG A 324 6.66 1.70 24.09
CA ARG A 324 7.59 1.46 25.21
C ARG A 324 7.77 2.68 26.10
N VAL A 325 7.85 3.86 25.50
CA VAL A 325 7.98 5.13 26.23
C VAL A 325 6.69 5.48 26.97
N GLN A 326 5.55 5.23 26.33
CA GLN A 326 4.24 5.59 26.88
C GLN A 326 3.74 4.62 27.97
N TYR A 327 4.09 3.35 27.85
CA TYR A 327 3.69 2.28 28.76
C TYR A 327 4.91 1.56 29.37
N PRO A 328 5.75 2.27 30.17
CA PRO A 328 6.99 1.70 30.71
C PRO A 328 6.74 0.53 31.69
N ASP A 329 5.57 0.47 32.29
CA ASP A 329 5.18 -0.57 33.26
C ASP A 329 4.52 -1.78 32.60
N ASN A 330 4.32 -1.76 31.26
CA ASN A 330 3.70 -2.81 30.47
C ASN A 330 4.65 -3.36 29.41
N PRO A 331 5.72 -4.08 29.81
CA PRO A 331 6.71 -4.60 28.85
C PRO A 331 6.12 -5.58 27.83
N GLU A 332 5.06 -6.32 28.18
CA GLU A 332 4.34 -7.21 27.27
C GLU A 332 3.79 -6.48 26.06
N LEU A 333 3.36 -5.24 26.21
CA LEU A 333 2.76 -4.46 25.12
C LEU A 333 3.77 -4.13 24.03
N HIS A 334 4.96 -3.62 24.40
CA HIS A 334 5.97 -3.32 23.40
C HIS A 334 6.65 -4.59 22.86
N GLU A 335 6.71 -5.69 23.63
CA GLU A 335 7.18 -6.98 23.15
C GLU A 335 6.21 -7.60 22.14
N LEU A 336 4.89 -7.47 22.36
CA LEU A 336 3.84 -7.89 21.43
C LEU A 336 3.94 -7.09 20.11
N ALA A 337 4.04 -5.76 20.23
CA ALA A 337 4.22 -4.90 19.07
C ALA A 337 5.52 -5.21 18.31
N GLN A 338 6.61 -5.53 19.03
CA GLN A 338 7.87 -5.93 18.39
C GLN A 338 7.70 -7.25 17.61
N LEU A 339 6.94 -8.20 18.15
CA LEU A 339 6.68 -9.47 17.48
C LEU A 339 5.82 -9.28 16.21
N ASP A 340 4.77 -8.47 16.28
CA ASP A 340 3.95 -8.11 15.09
C ASP A 340 4.84 -7.48 14.00
N TRP A 341 5.67 -6.49 14.37
CA TRP A 341 6.60 -5.84 13.46
C TRP A 341 7.63 -6.80 12.85
N ASP A 342 8.19 -7.68 13.66
CA ASP A 342 9.18 -8.64 13.19
C ASP A 342 8.55 -9.64 12.21
N LEU A 343 7.36 -10.16 12.48
CA LEU A 343 6.63 -11.04 11.57
C LEU A 343 6.31 -10.35 10.23
N ARG A 344 5.82 -9.10 10.28
CA ARG A 344 5.53 -8.31 9.09
C ARG A 344 6.78 -8.09 8.23
N THR A 345 7.89 -7.68 8.85
CA THR A 345 9.12 -7.36 8.13
C THR A 345 9.90 -8.60 7.65
N ARG A 346 9.72 -9.77 8.28
CA ARG A 346 10.33 -11.02 7.78
C ARG A 346 9.69 -11.51 6.50
N PHE A 347 8.41 -11.22 6.29
CA PHE A 347 7.75 -11.50 5.01
C PHE A 347 8.52 -10.93 3.81
N ASP A 348 9.02 -9.70 3.92
CA ASP A 348 9.73 -8.97 2.85
C ASP A 348 11.25 -9.29 2.77
N SER A 349 11.73 -10.28 3.52
CA SER A 349 13.14 -10.67 3.46
C SER A 349 13.51 -11.21 2.08
N ALA A 350 14.79 -11.09 1.70
CA ALA A 350 15.28 -11.56 0.42
C ALA A 350 15.03 -13.07 0.22
N ASP A 351 14.65 -13.46 -0.98
CA ASP A 351 14.53 -14.85 -1.37
C ASP A 351 15.91 -15.46 -1.57
N VAL A 352 16.14 -16.62 -0.95
CA VAL A 352 17.33 -17.42 -1.16
C VAL A 352 16.93 -18.89 -1.32
N THR A 353 17.72 -19.65 -2.06
CA THR A 353 17.54 -21.11 -2.15
C THR A 353 17.90 -21.75 -0.83
N THR A 354 17.00 -22.52 -0.25
CA THR A 354 17.23 -23.26 0.99
C THR A 354 17.77 -24.65 0.71
N LEU A 355 18.56 -25.17 1.67
CA LEU A 355 19.16 -26.51 1.60
C LEU A 355 18.10 -27.55 1.95
N GLU A 356 17.82 -28.44 1.01
CA GLU A 356 16.92 -29.58 1.22
C GLU A 356 17.55 -30.62 2.15
N THR A 357 16.75 -31.23 3.03
CA THR A 357 17.20 -32.22 4.01
C THR A 357 17.96 -33.39 3.35
N ALA A 358 17.49 -33.86 2.19
CA ALA A 358 18.16 -34.93 1.46
C ALA A 358 19.56 -34.52 0.95
N ALA A 359 19.71 -33.26 0.50
CA ALA A 359 21.00 -32.72 0.07
C ALA A 359 21.95 -32.50 1.27
N ALA A 360 21.43 -32.04 2.41
CA ALA A 360 22.18 -31.88 3.65
C ALA A 360 22.72 -33.22 4.17
N GLN A 361 21.98 -34.30 4.01
CA GLN A 361 22.40 -35.67 4.39
C GLN A 361 23.40 -36.27 3.41
N ALA A 362 23.40 -35.85 2.16
CA ALA A 362 24.30 -36.34 1.13
C ALA A 362 25.73 -35.75 1.21
N SER A 363 25.90 -34.61 1.87
CA SER A 363 27.18 -33.90 2.03
C SER A 363 27.16 -33.06 3.30
N ASP A 364 28.27 -33.06 4.04
CA ASP A 364 28.48 -32.27 5.25
C ASP A 364 29.25 -30.97 4.98
N THR A 365 29.61 -30.67 3.74
CA THR A 365 30.42 -29.49 3.38
C THR A 365 29.77 -28.17 3.82
N TRP A 366 28.45 -28.10 3.89
CA TRP A 366 27.71 -26.93 4.37
C TRP A 366 27.95 -26.63 5.86
N THR A 367 28.32 -27.61 6.68
CA THR A 367 28.57 -27.44 8.13
C THR A 367 29.82 -26.63 8.44
N THR A 368 30.79 -26.60 7.52
CA THR A 368 32.02 -25.81 7.64
C THR A 368 31.93 -24.44 6.98
N ARG A 369 30.84 -24.15 6.26
CA ARG A 369 30.61 -22.88 5.58
C ARG A 369 30.12 -21.82 6.58
N PRO A 370 30.67 -20.59 6.57
CA PRO A 370 30.17 -19.49 7.36
C PRO A 370 28.87 -18.91 6.76
N GLY A 371 28.03 -18.25 7.58
CA GLY A 371 26.87 -17.52 7.14
C GLY A 371 25.75 -18.38 6.54
N VAL A 372 25.49 -19.54 7.13
CA VAL A 372 24.54 -20.54 6.61
C VAL A 372 23.06 -20.17 6.85
N LEU A 373 22.76 -19.25 7.77
CA LEU A 373 21.36 -18.93 8.09
C LEU A 373 20.68 -18.08 7.01
N HIS A 374 19.42 -18.38 6.79
CA HIS A 374 18.54 -17.60 5.91
C HIS A 374 18.48 -16.13 6.36
N PRO A 375 18.49 -15.14 5.45
CA PRO A 375 18.51 -13.71 5.80
C PRO A 375 17.24 -13.23 6.57
N SER A 376 16.17 -14.02 6.56
CA SER A 376 15.00 -13.75 7.39
C SER A 376 15.17 -14.10 8.86
N ALA A 377 16.18 -14.90 9.24
CA ALA A 377 16.39 -15.26 10.63
C ALA A 377 16.68 -14.02 11.49
N LEU A 378 15.95 -13.89 12.59
CA LEU A 378 16.05 -12.78 13.53
C LEU A 378 15.94 -13.31 14.96
N LEU A 379 16.79 -12.85 15.84
CA LEU A 379 16.75 -13.19 17.26
C LEU A 379 16.27 -12.00 18.09
N ARG A 380 15.35 -12.26 19.00
CA ARG A 380 14.83 -11.28 19.98
C ARG A 380 14.91 -11.82 21.39
N THR A 381 15.21 -10.94 22.33
CA THR A 381 15.07 -11.24 23.75
C THR A 381 13.69 -10.80 24.21
N ILE A 382 12.97 -11.66 24.90
CA ILE A 382 11.69 -11.39 25.54
C ILE A 382 11.83 -11.60 27.06
N THR A 383 11.08 -10.80 27.82
CA THR A 383 11.09 -10.82 29.29
C THR A 383 9.72 -11.17 29.88
N THR A 384 8.70 -11.26 29.03
CA THR A 384 7.33 -11.60 29.43
C THR A 384 6.83 -12.86 28.71
N ASN A 385 5.65 -13.34 29.11
CA ASN A 385 4.94 -14.44 28.45
C ASN A 385 4.27 -14.03 27.12
N VAL A 386 4.81 -13.05 26.41
CA VAL A 386 4.26 -12.48 25.18
C VAL A 386 3.92 -13.52 24.10
N VAL A 387 4.68 -14.63 24.02
CA VAL A 387 4.39 -15.75 23.11
C VAL A 387 3.03 -16.38 23.42
N GLY A 388 2.72 -16.57 24.71
CA GLY A 388 1.42 -17.09 25.15
C GLY A 388 0.29 -16.10 24.86
N VAL A 389 0.52 -14.81 25.06
CA VAL A 389 -0.43 -13.74 24.72
C VAL A 389 -0.70 -13.72 23.22
N TRP A 390 0.34 -13.72 22.40
CA TRP A 390 0.20 -13.69 20.93
C TRP A 390 -0.57 -14.90 20.40
N ASN A 391 -0.23 -16.11 20.90
CA ASN A 391 -0.89 -17.35 20.48
C ASN A 391 -2.37 -17.36 20.87
N ALA A 392 -2.72 -16.95 22.10
CA ALA A 392 -4.11 -16.90 22.54
C ALA A 392 -4.94 -15.94 21.65
N ILE A 393 -4.40 -14.75 21.31
CA ILE A 393 -5.06 -13.85 20.37
C ILE A 393 -5.17 -14.45 18.96
N HIS A 394 -4.16 -15.23 18.55
CA HIS A 394 -4.15 -15.84 17.20
C HIS A 394 -5.19 -16.96 17.07
N THR A 395 -5.43 -17.72 18.13
CA THR A 395 -6.39 -18.85 18.15
C THR A 395 -7.77 -18.45 18.65
N ASP A 396 -7.99 -17.16 18.99
CA ASP A 396 -9.23 -16.64 19.59
C ASP A 396 -9.56 -17.32 20.93
N ASP A 397 -8.51 -17.63 21.71
CA ASP A 397 -8.62 -18.18 23.05
C ASP A 397 -8.58 -17.07 24.14
N ASP A 398 -8.86 -17.43 25.38
CA ASP A 398 -8.71 -16.52 26.52
C ASP A 398 -7.27 -16.05 26.66
N VAL A 399 -7.06 -14.72 26.58
CA VAL A 399 -5.72 -14.11 26.67
C VAL A 399 -5.21 -14.22 28.11
N PRO A 400 -4.05 -14.87 28.36
CA PRO A 400 -3.50 -15.01 29.70
C PRO A 400 -3.07 -13.65 30.27
N GLU A 401 -3.10 -13.54 31.61
CA GLU A 401 -2.49 -12.39 32.29
C GLU A 401 -1.00 -12.26 31.90
N ALA A 402 -0.58 -11.02 31.65
CA ALA A 402 0.81 -10.73 31.36
C ALA A 402 1.66 -10.93 32.61
N VAL A 403 2.70 -11.75 32.50
CA VAL A 403 3.62 -12.03 33.61
C VAL A 403 5.07 -11.97 33.13
N ALA A 404 5.95 -11.48 34.00
CA ALA A 404 7.37 -11.54 33.75
C ALA A 404 7.91 -12.97 33.79
N LEU A 405 8.80 -13.32 32.88
CA LEU A 405 9.51 -14.58 32.90
C LEU A 405 10.52 -14.64 34.05
N SER A 406 10.79 -15.82 34.59
CA SER A 406 11.80 -16.02 35.62
C SER A 406 13.23 -15.69 35.15
N ALA A 407 13.48 -15.78 33.85
CA ALA A 407 14.68 -15.33 33.16
C ALA A 407 14.31 -14.94 31.73
N PRO A 408 15.02 -13.97 31.12
CA PRO A 408 14.81 -13.63 29.70
C PRO A 408 14.94 -14.84 28.78
N ALA A 409 14.07 -14.96 27.80
CA ALA A 409 14.09 -16.00 26.79
C ALA A 409 14.45 -15.42 25.41
N THR A 410 15.00 -16.28 24.54
CA THR A 410 15.31 -15.89 23.15
C THR A 410 14.23 -16.41 22.22
N LEU A 411 13.69 -15.52 21.40
CA LEU A 411 12.75 -15.81 20.34
C LEU A 411 13.47 -15.80 19.01
N LEU A 412 13.32 -16.85 18.21
CA LEU A 412 13.74 -16.90 16.80
C LEU A 412 12.52 -16.58 15.94
N VAL A 413 12.65 -15.59 15.07
CA VAL A 413 11.61 -15.19 14.08
C VAL A 413 12.19 -15.36 12.70
N TRP A 414 11.47 -15.98 11.78
CA TRP A 414 11.89 -16.24 10.41
C TRP A 414 10.70 -16.38 9.46
N ARG A 415 10.94 -16.52 8.15
CA ARG A 415 9.94 -17.00 7.21
C ARG A 415 10.31 -18.32 6.57
N LYS A 416 9.33 -19.19 6.36
CA LYS A 416 9.41 -20.40 5.55
C LYS A 416 8.51 -20.20 4.31
N GLY A 417 9.12 -20.14 3.14
CA GLY A 417 8.43 -19.66 1.96
C GLY A 417 7.93 -18.23 2.16
N HIS A 418 6.61 -18.00 2.04
CA HIS A 418 5.98 -16.69 2.28
C HIS A 418 5.27 -16.58 3.65
N GLN A 419 5.47 -17.53 4.55
CA GLN A 419 4.83 -17.52 5.86
C GLN A 419 5.85 -17.18 6.96
N PRO A 420 5.63 -16.09 7.74
CA PRO A 420 6.41 -15.79 8.92
C PRO A 420 6.12 -16.79 10.04
N HIS A 421 7.16 -17.15 10.78
CA HIS A 421 7.10 -18.07 11.91
C HIS A 421 7.94 -17.54 13.08
N PHE A 422 7.70 -18.06 14.26
CA PHE A 422 8.54 -17.83 15.42
C PHE A 422 8.49 -19.02 16.38
N ARG A 423 9.54 -19.17 17.20
CA ARG A 423 9.60 -20.12 18.32
C ARG A 423 10.59 -19.65 19.38
N THR A 424 10.35 -20.07 20.62
CA THR A 424 11.28 -19.83 21.71
C THR A 424 12.40 -20.86 21.67
N LEU A 425 13.64 -20.40 21.92
CA LEU A 425 14.83 -21.24 22.01
C LEU A 425 15.20 -21.47 23.48
N ASP A 426 15.70 -22.66 23.81
CA ASP A 426 16.38 -22.84 25.08
C ASP A 426 17.74 -22.10 25.10
N ALA A 427 18.37 -21.96 26.27
CA ALA A 427 19.56 -21.15 26.42
C ALA A 427 20.77 -21.68 25.60
N ALA A 428 20.89 -23.00 25.44
CA ALA A 428 21.98 -23.60 24.68
C ALA A 428 21.74 -23.46 23.17
N GLU A 429 20.53 -23.74 22.70
CA GLU A 429 20.15 -23.54 21.32
C GLU A 429 20.24 -22.05 20.94
N ALA A 430 19.80 -21.13 21.82
CA ALA A 430 19.90 -19.70 21.58
C ALA A 430 21.35 -19.25 21.38
N ALA A 431 22.29 -19.69 22.22
CA ALA A 431 23.70 -19.36 22.07
C ALA A 431 24.30 -19.91 20.76
N TRP A 432 23.89 -21.11 20.36
CA TRP A 432 24.30 -21.72 19.11
C TRP A 432 23.75 -21.01 17.88
N VAL A 433 22.45 -20.76 17.84
CA VAL A 433 21.80 -20.02 16.74
C VAL A 433 22.32 -18.57 16.65
N GLN A 434 22.64 -17.95 17.79
CA GLN A 434 23.26 -16.61 17.82
C GLN A 434 24.64 -16.59 17.17
N ALA A 435 25.47 -17.63 17.41
CA ALA A 435 26.76 -17.77 16.73
C ALA A 435 26.59 -17.94 15.21
N LEU A 436 25.64 -18.78 14.78
CA LEU A 436 25.29 -18.92 13.35
C LEU A 436 24.79 -17.62 12.73
N HIS A 437 23.95 -16.87 13.43
CA HIS A 437 23.44 -15.58 13.01
C HIS A 437 24.54 -14.52 12.88
N ALA A 438 25.56 -14.59 13.74
CA ALA A 438 26.76 -13.77 13.65
C ALA A 438 27.70 -14.17 12.50
N GLY A 439 27.36 -15.21 11.74
CA GLY A 439 28.11 -15.67 10.57
C GLY A 439 29.09 -16.83 10.84
N ALA A 440 29.06 -17.44 12.02
CA ALA A 440 29.88 -18.65 12.28
C ALA A 440 29.42 -19.82 11.39
N SER A 441 30.33 -20.74 11.10
CA SER A 441 29.96 -22.06 10.58
C SER A 441 29.29 -22.91 11.66
N VAL A 442 28.59 -23.97 11.26
CA VAL A 442 28.00 -24.92 12.21
C VAL A 442 29.11 -25.49 13.12
N HIS A 443 30.27 -25.83 12.54
CA HIS A 443 31.41 -26.34 13.28
C HIS A 443 31.92 -25.36 14.34
N ASP A 444 32.13 -24.09 13.96
CA ASP A 444 32.59 -23.05 14.87
C ASP A 444 31.57 -22.70 15.96
N ALA A 445 30.29 -22.68 15.61
CA ALA A 445 29.20 -22.44 16.56
C ALA A 445 29.13 -23.56 17.62
N CYS A 446 29.35 -24.82 17.21
CA CYS A 446 29.44 -25.94 18.16
C CYS A 446 30.67 -25.85 19.07
N ALA A 447 31.81 -25.44 18.52
CA ALA A 447 33.03 -25.24 19.33
C ALA A 447 32.84 -24.12 20.36
N ALA A 448 32.23 -23.01 19.98
CA ALA A 448 31.88 -21.90 20.87
C ALA A 448 30.92 -22.33 21.98
N LEU A 449 29.91 -23.11 21.63
CA LEU A 449 28.90 -23.60 22.57
C LEU A 449 29.50 -24.55 23.60
N LEU A 450 30.38 -25.47 23.20
CA LEU A 450 31.16 -26.34 24.11
C LEU A 450 32.00 -25.51 25.09
N GLY A 451 32.64 -24.46 24.61
CA GLY A 451 33.43 -23.54 25.42
C GLY A 451 32.61 -22.74 26.44
N SER A 452 31.32 -22.52 26.19
CA SER A 452 30.44 -21.78 27.08
C SER A 452 29.96 -22.57 28.30
N GLY A 453 30.03 -23.90 28.26
CA GLY A 453 29.49 -24.78 29.29
C GLY A 453 27.96 -24.93 29.29
N LEU A 454 27.26 -24.32 28.37
CA LEU A 454 25.79 -24.40 28.23
C LEU A 454 25.35 -25.74 27.62
N TRP A 455 26.27 -26.43 26.95
CA TRP A 455 26.00 -27.71 26.30
C TRP A 455 27.07 -28.72 26.64
N GLN A 456 26.67 -29.96 26.87
CA GLN A 456 27.58 -31.03 27.31
C GLN A 456 28.10 -31.92 26.16
N GLY A 457 27.89 -31.52 24.91
CA GLY A 457 28.38 -32.21 23.72
C GLY A 457 27.55 -33.42 23.28
N ASP A 458 26.29 -33.52 23.66
CA ASP A 458 25.41 -34.60 23.20
C ASP A 458 25.07 -34.45 21.71
N PRO A 459 25.56 -35.34 20.82
CA PRO A 459 25.33 -35.23 19.38
C PRO A 459 23.84 -35.37 18.99
N THR A 460 23.00 -36.02 19.82
CA THR A 460 21.58 -36.20 19.52
C THR A 460 20.83 -34.90 19.65
N VAL A 461 21.15 -34.05 20.63
CA VAL A 461 20.57 -32.72 20.82
C VAL A 461 20.94 -31.82 19.65
N LEU A 462 22.22 -31.78 19.27
CA LEU A 462 22.68 -31.00 18.13
C LEU A 462 22.06 -31.49 16.82
N GLY A 463 21.96 -32.79 16.62
CA GLY A 463 21.28 -33.38 15.47
C GLY A 463 19.80 -32.95 15.38
N GLY A 464 19.10 -32.84 16.52
CA GLY A 464 17.75 -32.33 16.61
C GLY A 464 17.64 -30.86 16.18
N TRP A 465 18.55 -29.98 16.67
CA TRP A 465 18.55 -28.55 16.26
C TRP A 465 18.87 -28.36 14.77
N LEU A 466 19.84 -29.13 14.24
CA LEU A 466 20.18 -29.11 12.80
C LEU A 466 19.00 -29.57 11.95
N ALA A 467 18.34 -30.66 12.35
CA ALA A 467 17.14 -31.15 11.65
C ALA A 467 16.01 -30.10 11.68
N GLN A 468 15.83 -29.43 12.82
CA GLN A 468 14.82 -28.37 12.94
C GLN A 468 15.13 -27.16 12.06
N LEU A 469 16.40 -26.70 12.01
CA LEU A 469 16.79 -25.59 11.13
C LEU A 469 16.57 -25.92 9.65
N LEU A 470 16.84 -27.15 9.23
CA LEU A 470 16.57 -27.62 7.86
C LEU A 470 15.07 -27.68 7.59
N ASP A 471 14.29 -28.25 8.51
CA ASP A 471 12.82 -28.30 8.37
C ASP A 471 12.20 -26.91 8.36
N ASP A 472 12.70 -25.98 9.18
CA ASP A 472 12.29 -24.58 9.21
C ASP A 472 12.70 -23.80 7.94
N GLY A 473 13.47 -24.40 7.03
CA GLY A 473 13.98 -23.73 5.83
C GLY A 473 14.97 -22.61 6.15
N LEU A 474 15.70 -22.73 7.26
CA LEU A 474 16.61 -21.70 7.76
C LEU A 474 18.06 -21.87 7.29
N VAL A 475 18.38 -22.93 6.55
CA VAL A 475 19.72 -23.18 6.03
C VAL A 475 19.77 -22.83 4.54
N GLN A 476 20.71 -21.95 4.15
CA GLN A 476 20.91 -21.58 2.75
C GLN A 476 21.69 -22.66 1.98
N ALA A 477 21.28 -22.95 0.74
CA ALA A 477 22.06 -23.74 -0.20
C ALA A 477 23.31 -22.99 -0.69
N ASP A 478 24.27 -23.71 -1.31
CA ASP A 478 25.49 -23.10 -1.87
C ASP A 478 25.16 -22.15 -3.02
N GLY A 479 25.84 -20.98 -3.07
CA GLY A 479 25.75 -20.01 -4.18
C GLY A 479 24.84 -18.79 -3.94
N ALA A 480 24.20 -18.64 -2.77
CA ALA A 480 23.22 -17.56 -2.53
C ALA A 480 23.82 -16.17 -2.21
N VAL A 481 25.13 -16.02 -2.09
CA VAL A 481 25.76 -14.74 -1.62
C VAL A 481 25.93 -13.69 -2.72
N GLU A 482 25.82 -14.03 -4.01
CA GLU A 482 26.08 -13.06 -5.11
C GLU A 482 24.88 -12.19 -5.49
N ALA A 483 23.65 -12.55 -5.14
CA ALA A 483 22.44 -11.83 -5.60
C ALA A 483 22.03 -10.60 -4.73
N SER A 484 22.57 -10.42 -3.51
CA SER A 484 22.06 -9.42 -2.56
C SER A 484 22.82 -8.08 -2.54
N ARG A 485 23.89 -7.90 -3.33
CA ARG A 485 24.65 -6.64 -3.35
C ARG A 485 24.10 -5.55 -4.28
N GLY A 486 23.00 -5.82 -4.98
CA GLY A 486 22.40 -4.90 -5.98
C GLY A 486 21.09 -4.22 -5.59
N ALA A 487 20.45 -4.59 -4.49
CA ALA A 487 19.21 -3.96 -4.04
C ALA A 487 19.53 -2.95 -2.92
N GLY A 488 19.77 -1.70 -3.32
CA GLY A 488 19.68 -0.58 -2.39
C GLY A 488 18.24 -0.49 -1.85
N PRO A 489 18.02 0.16 -0.70
CA PRO A 489 16.70 0.24 -0.07
C PRO A 489 15.70 0.88 -1.03
N CYS A 490 14.56 0.19 -1.21
CA CYS A 490 13.39 0.70 -1.94
C CYS A 490 12.75 1.85 -1.19
#